data_04928b6e219721122656addfb2b9f5e1
#
_entry.id   04928b6e219721122656addfb2b9f5e1
#
_cell.length_a   1.000
_cell.length_b   1.000
_cell.length_c   1.000
_cell.angle_alpha   90.00
_cell.angle_beta   90.00
_cell.angle_gamma   90.00
#
_symmetry.space_group_name_H-M   'P 1'
#
loop_
_entity.id
_entity.type
_entity.pdbx_description
1 polymer ?
#
loop_
_entity_poly.entity_id
_entity_poly.type
_entity_poly.pdbx_seq_one_letter_code
_entity_poly.pdbx_strand_id
1 'polypeptide(L)'
;MSSPSMKNLSDFPITKKWPAQHPDRIQLYSLPTPNGVKVAIMLEETGLSYEPHLVSFETNDQLSPEFVSLNPNNKIPAIIDPNGPDGKPLPLFESGAILIYLADKARSLIPQDAAGRYETIQWLMFQMSGVGPMFGQVGFFNKFAGRNYEDKRPRDRYVAEAKRLLGVIDRRLATRAWIMGEEYTIADIAIFPWINILNTLYEAGALVGVADFSHVTRALSVFLARPAVVRGLDIPKRPKPA
;
A
#
# COMPACT_ATOMS: atom_id res chain seq x y z
N MET A 1 11.86 23.17 19.57
CA MET A 1 10.49 23.67 19.77
C MET A 1 9.56 22.48 19.63
N SER A 2 8.86 22.07 20.68
CA SER A 2 7.88 20.99 20.62
C SER A 2 6.70 21.47 19.75
N SER A 3 6.34 20.70 18.72
CA SER A 3 5.13 20.97 17.95
C SER A 3 3.92 21.08 18.88
N PRO A 4 2.96 21.99 18.60
CA PRO A 4 1.75 22.10 19.42
C PRO A 4 1.05 20.74 19.45
N SER A 5 0.66 20.28 20.63
CA SER A 5 -0.08 19.03 20.81
C SER A 5 -1.44 19.16 20.11
N MET A 6 -1.60 18.51 18.96
CA MET A 6 -2.89 18.41 18.26
C MET A 6 -3.80 17.49 19.08
N LYS A 7 -4.87 18.05 19.61
CA LYS A 7 -5.79 17.35 20.54
C LYS A 7 -7.02 16.80 19.83
N ASN A 8 -7.40 17.43 18.72
CA ASN A 8 -8.60 17.09 17.96
C ASN A 8 -8.25 16.92 16.48
N LEU A 9 -9.09 16.22 15.74
CA LEU A 9 -8.94 16.05 14.29
C LEU A 9 -8.92 17.40 13.57
N SER A 10 -9.72 18.37 14.00
CA SER A 10 -9.79 19.72 13.42
C SER A 10 -8.51 20.55 13.54
N ASP A 11 -7.59 20.16 14.43
CA ASP A 11 -6.30 20.84 14.58
C ASP A 11 -5.32 20.53 13.42
N PHE A 12 -5.60 19.49 12.63
CA PHE A 12 -4.78 19.11 11.50
C PHE A 12 -5.09 19.94 10.26
N PRO A 13 -4.12 20.66 9.66
CA PRO A 13 -4.37 21.52 8.49
C PRO A 13 -5.00 20.80 7.30
N ILE A 14 -4.76 19.49 7.14
CA ILE A 14 -5.30 18.68 6.07
C ILE A 14 -6.84 18.69 6.04
N THR A 15 -7.49 18.83 7.20
CA THR A 15 -8.96 18.88 7.31
C THR A 15 -9.58 20.12 6.68
N LYS A 16 -8.80 21.16 6.38
CA LYS A 16 -9.26 22.34 5.66
C LYS A 16 -9.55 22.04 4.18
N LYS A 17 -8.75 21.15 3.59
CA LYS A 17 -8.95 20.73 2.19
C LYS A 17 -9.86 19.51 2.07
N TRP A 18 -9.79 18.62 3.03
CA TRP A 18 -10.64 17.42 3.13
C TRP A 18 -11.36 17.40 4.49
N PRO A 19 -12.50 18.14 4.61
CA PRO A 19 -13.28 18.14 5.84
C PRO A 19 -13.84 16.75 6.14
N ALA A 20 -13.67 16.28 7.36
CA ALA A 20 -14.21 15.00 7.79
C ALA A 20 -15.74 15.09 7.96
N GLN A 21 -16.48 14.18 7.34
CA GLN A 21 -17.91 13.98 7.55
C GLN A 21 -18.16 13.10 8.79
N HIS A 22 -17.23 12.20 9.09
CA HIS A 22 -17.25 11.28 10.22
C HIS A 22 -15.96 11.42 11.04
N PRO A 23 -15.85 12.46 11.89
CA PRO A 23 -14.60 12.78 12.59
C PRO A 23 -14.16 11.76 13.65
N ASP A 24 -15.02 10.80 13.98
CA ASP A 24 -14.76 9.67 14.88
C ASP A 24 -14.11 8.47 14.18
N ARG A 25 -14.05 8.46 12.84
CA ARG A 25 -13.48 7.38 12.03
C ARG A 25 -12.04 7.66 11.62
N ILE A 26 -11.31 6.62 11.31
CA ILE A 26 -9.98 6.75 10.71
C ILE A 26 -10.10 7.49 9.37
N GLN A 27 -9.38 8.58 9.22
CA GLN A 27 -9.33 9.37 7.98
C GLN A 27 -8.24 8.81 7.09
N LEU A 28 -8.61 8.29 5.91
CA LEU A 28 -7.68 7.74 4.93
C LEU A 28 -7.49 8.72 3.76
N TYR A 29 -6.31 9.28 3.61
CA TYR A 29 -5.92 10.15 2.48
C TYR A 29 -5.12 9.34 1.48
N SER A 30 -5.71 9.00 0.34
CA SER A 30 -5.12 8.02 -0.57
C SER A 30 -5.55 8.19 -2.04
N LEU A 31 -4.97 7.34 -2.89
CA LEU A 31 -5.34 7.13 -4.30
C LEU A 31 -5.19 5.62 -4.57
N PRO A 32 -6.02 4.99 -5.44
CA PRO A 32 -5.87 3.58 -5.81
C PRO A 32 -4.59 3.32 -6.63
N THR A 33 -3.48 3.29 -5.94
CA THR A 33 -2.15 2.86 -6.39
C THR A 33 -1.73 1.65 -5.56
N PRO A 34 -0.68 0.90 -5.93
CA PRO A 34 -0.26 -0.26 -5.14
C PRO A 34 -0.01 0.03 -3.66
N ASN A 35 0.48 1.24 -3.32
CA ASN A 35 0.67 1.62 -1.92
C ASN A 35 -0.64 2.08 -1.25
N GLY A 36 -1.48 2.81 -2.00
CA GLY A 36 -2.75 3.32 -1.47
C GLY A 36 -3.74 2.21 -1.14
N VAL A 37 -3.88 1.24 -2.03
CA VAL A 37 -4.83 0.12 -1.84
C VAL A 37 -4.42 -0.81 -0.69
N LYS A 38 -3.14 -0.89 -0.29
CA LYS A 38 -2.74 -1.65 0.90
C LYS A 38 -3.55 -1.25 2.13
N VAL A 39 -3.63 0.07 2.37
CA VAL A 39 -4.32 0.60 3.55
C VAL A 39 -5.83 0.43 3.43
N ALA A 40 -6.38 0.66 2.23
CA ALA A 40 -7.81 0.43 1.98
C ALA A 40 -8.17 -1.06 2.20
N ILE A 41 -7.39 -1.99 1.64
CA ILE A 41 -7.59 -3.44 1.85
C ILE A 41 -7.50 -3.79 3.33
N MET A 42 -6.50 -3.26 4.04
CA MET A 42 -6.33 -3.51 5.47
C MET A 42 -7.55 -3.07 6.28
N LEU A 43 -8.09 -1.89 6.01
CA LEU A 43 -9.29 -1.37 6.66
C LEU A 43 -10.53 -2.22 6.35
N GLU A 44 -10.67 -2.68 5.09
CA GLU A 44 -11.74 -3.58 4.70
C GLU A 44 -11.62 -4.99 5.32
N GLU A 45 -10.41 -5.52 5.47
CA GLU A 45 -10.16 -6.83 6.10
C GLU A 45 -10.40 -6.80 7.61
N THR A 46 -10.10 -5.69 8.27
CA THR A 46 -10.23 -5.55 9.72
C THR A 46 -11.59 -5.05 10.15
N GLY A 47 -12.39 -4.47 9.24
CA GLY A 47 -13.68 -3.85 9.57
C GLY A 47 -13.55 -2.58 10.42
N LEU A 48 -12.36 -2.00 10.55
CA LEU A 48 -12.16 -0.72 11.23
C LEU A 48 -12.89 0.38 10.46
N SER A 49 -13.70 1.17 11.18
CA SER A 49 -14.46 2.26 10.57
C SER A 49 -13.53 3.36 10.06
N TYR A 50 -13.70 3.77 8.81
CA TYR A 50 -12.86 4.78 8.18
C TYR A 50 -13.65 5.67 7.22
N GLU A 51 -13.05 6.80 6.86
CA GLU A 51 -13.54 7.73 5.85
C GLU A 51 -12.43 7.96 4.81
N PRO A 52 -12.67 7.60 3.53
CA PRO A 52 -11.68 7.77 2.47
C PRO A 52 -11.74 9.16 1.84
N HIS A 53 -10.58 9.80 1.66
CA HIS A 53 -10.38 11.05 0.96
C HIS A 53 -9.49 10.83 -0.26
N LEU A 54 -9.99 11.23 -1.44
CA LEU A 54 -9.21 11.15 -2.66
C LEU A 54 -8.14 12.24 -2.69
N VAL A 55 -6.89 11.84 -2.86
CA VAL A 55 -5.74 12.71 -3.12
C VAL A 55 -5.34 12.56 -4.58
N SER A 56 -5.81 13.45 -5.44
CA SER A 56 -5.62 13.35 -6.89
C SER A 56 -4.24 13.84 -7.32
N PHE A 57 -3.54 13.02 -8.12
CA PHE A 57 -2.29 13.44 -8.74
C PHE A 57 -2.50 14.36 -9.95
N GLU A 58 -3.69 14.33 -10.55
CA GLU A 58 -4.04 15.20 -11.68
C GLU A 58 -4.14 16.68 -11.27
N THR A 59 -4.59 16.92 -10.03
CA THR A 59 -4.67 18.26 -9.43
C THR A 59 -3.49 18.60 -8.52
N ASN A 60 -2.48 17.73 -8.49
CA ASN A 60 -1.29 17.87 -7.62
C ASN A 60 -1.65 18.00 -6.12
N ASP A 61 -2.71 17.37 -5.68
CA ASP A 61 -3.18 17.43 -4.29
C ASP A 61 -2.10 17.04 -3.27
N GLN A 62 -1.25 16.07 -3.61
CA GLN A 62 -0.15 15.61 -2.78
C GLN A 62 0.92 16.69 -2.52
N LEU A 63 0.93 17.76 -3.32
CA LEU A 63 1.85 18.90 -3.18
C LEU A 63 1.21 20.06 -2.41
N SER A 64 -0.08 19.98 -2.07
CA SER A 64 -0.75 21.04 -1.32
C SER A 64 -0.18 21.18 0.10
N PRO A 65 -0.11 22.41 0.64
CA PRO A 65 0.37 22.62 2.01
C PRO A 65 -0.39 21.80 3.05
N GLU A 66 -1.69 21.57 2.82
CA GLU A 66 -2.53 20.77 3.70
C GLU A 66 -2.07 19.32 3.72
N PHE A 67 -1.80 18.69 2.55
CA PHE A 67 -1.31 17.33 2.51
C PHE A 67 0.12 17.21 3.05
N VAL A 68 1.01 18.15 2.69
CA VAL A 68 2.40 18.20 3.18
C VAL A 68 2.46 18.32 4.70
N SER A 69 1.48 18.98 5.33
CA SER A 69 1.40 19.06 6.79
C SER A 69 1.21 17.69 7.47
N LEU A 70 0.60 16.72 6.76
CA LEU A 70 0.42 15.36 7.24
C LEU A 70 1.56 14.45 6.79
N ASN A 71 1.99 14.55 5.54
CA ASN A 71 3.11 13.79 5.01
C ASN A 71 4.11 14.68 4.28
N PRO A 72 5.24 15.02 4.93
CA PRO A 72 6.27 15.87 4.33
C PRO A 72 6.98 15.24 3.11
N ASN A 73 6.80 13.93 2.88
CA ASN A 73 7.33 13.22 1.71
C ASN A 73 6.44 13.34 0.46
N ASN A 74 5.29 14.02 0.53
CA ASN A 74 4.36 14.22 -0.59
C ASN A 74 3.87 12.93 -1.24
N LYS A 75 3.73 11.85 -0.48
CA LYS A 75 3.31 10.52 -0.97
C LYS A 75 2.06 10.04 -0.26
N ILE A 76 1.16 9.42 -1.03
CA ILE A 76 0.04 8.64 -0.47
C ILE A 76 0.53 7.20 -0.17
N PRO A 77 -0.14 6.49 0.72
CA PRO A 77 -1.21 6.89 1.61
C PRO A 77 -0.72 7.61 2.87
N ALA A 78 -1.63 8.31 3.53
CA ALA A 78 -1.50 8.77 4.89
C ALA A 78 -2.84 8.59 5.63
N ILE A 79 -2.81 8.48 6.96
CA ILE A 79 -4.00 8.41 7.80
C ILE A 79 -3.94 9.38 8.97
N ILE A 80 -5.11 9.72 9.51
CA ILE A 80 -5.25 10.20 10.89
C ILE A 80 -6.23 9.28 11.59
N ASP A 81 -5.79 8.64 12.65
CA ASP A 81 -6.71 7.93 13.55
C ASP A 81 -7.08 8.87 14.70
N PRO A 82 -8.33 9.35 14.80
CA PRO A 82 -8.75 10.24 15.88
C PRO A 82 -8.70 9.56 17.25
N ASN A 83 -8.79 8.22 17.28
CA ASN A 83 -8.76 7.39 18.48
C ASN A 83 -7.47 6.56 18.54
N GLY A 84 -6.34 7.22 18.39
CA GLY A 84 -5.01 6.61 18.50
C GLY A 84 -4.61 6.25 19.92
N PRO A 85 -3.34 5.91 20.16
CA PRO A 85 -2.82 5.60 21.50
C PRO A 85 -3.13 6.72 22.50
N ASP A 86 -3.44 6.33 23.73
CA ASP A 86 -3.80 7.25 24.83
C ASP A 86 -5.03 8.15 24.55
N GLY A 87 -5.89 7.74 23.60
CA GLY A 87 -7.07 8.51 23.21
C GLY A 87 -6.75 9.82 22.49
N LYS A 88 -5.58 9.92 21.86
CA LYS A 88 -5.15 11.10 21.10
C LYS A 88 -5.10 10.80 19.61
N PRO A 89 -5.40 11.81 18.75
CA PRO A 89 -5.23 11.64 17.32
C PRO A 89 -3.80 11.23 16.94
N LEU A 90 -3.67 10.22 16.08
CA LEU A 90 -2.40 9.74 15.57
C LEU A 90 -2.32 9.95 14.06
N PRO A 91 -1.52 10.91 13.57
CA PRO A 91 -1.19 11.00 12.15
C PRO A 91 -0.09 9.98 11.80
N LEU A 92 -0.26 9.27 10.68
CA LEU A 92 0.75 8.33 10.17
C LEU A 92 0.86 8.43 8.65
N PHE A 93 2.06 8.34 8.16
CA PHE A 93 2.40 8.05 6.77
C PHE A 93 3.36 6.84 6.72
N GLU A 94 3.77 6.40 5.52
CA GLU A 94 4.38 5.13 5.19
C GLU A 94 3.40 3.95 5.27
N SER A 95 3.06 3.39 4.10
CA SER A 95 2.08 2.30 4.03
C SER A 95 2.43 1.10 4.91
N GLY A 96 3.73 0.78 5.06
CA GLY A 96 4.18 -0.30 5.94
C GLY A 96 3.95 -0.01 7.41
N ALA A 97 4.24 1.23 7.87
CA ALA A 97 3.99 1.65 9.25
C ALA A 97 2.49 1.66 9.57
N ILE A 98 1.68 2.14 8.61
CA ILE A 98 0.22 2.14 8.73
C ILE A 98 -0.32 0.70 8.86
N LEU A 99 0.18 -0.24 8.03
CA LEU A 99 -0.22 -1.65 8.13
C LEU A 99 0.08 -2.25 9.50
N ILE A 100 1.27 -2.01 10.04
CA ILE A 100 1.65 -2.49 11.39
C ILE A 100 0.71 -1.90 12.44
N TYR A 101 0.49 -0.59 12.39
CA TYR A 101 -0.39 0.10 13.33
C TYR A 101 -1.83 -0.44 13.31
N LEU A 102 -2.40 -0.60 12.12
CA LEU A 102 -3.77 -1.12 11.97
C LEU A 102 -3.88 -2.59 12.38
N ALA A 103 -2.83 -3.40 12.14
CA ALA A 103 -2.78 -4.79 12.61
C ALA A 103 -2.77 -4.87 14.14
N ASP A 104 -1.99 -4.00 14.79
CA ASP A 104 -1.94 -3.91 16.26
C ASP A 104 -3.27 -3.42 16.83
N LYS A 105 -3.88 -2.41 16.22
CA LYS A 105 -5.18 -1.88 16.63
C LYS A 105 -6.29 -2.92 16.50
N ALA A 106 -6.31 -3.67 15.41
CA ALA A 106 -7.29 -4.73 15.15
C ALA A 106 -6.95 -6.06 15.83
N ARG A 107 -5.73 -6.22 16.35
CA ARG A 107 -5.17 -7.49 16.87
C ARG A 107 -5.31 -8.65 15.89
N SER A 108 -5.09 -8.39 14.62
CA SER A 108 -5.25 -9.36 13.52
C SER A 108 -4.28 -9.10 12.38
N LEU A 109 -4.12 -10.08 11.49
CA LEU A 109 -3.29 -10.03 10.28
C LEU A 109 -1.79 -9.85 10.55
N ILE A 110 -1.37 -10.06 11.79
CA ILE A 110 0.02 -10.19 12.23
C ILE A 110 0.07 -11.17 13.42
N PRO A 111 0.99 -12.14 13.45
CA PRO A 111 1.17 -13.04 14.56
C PRO A 111 1.41 -12.29 15.88
N GLN A 112 0.86 -12.82 16.97
CA GLN A 112 1.00 -12.21 18.29
C GLN A 112 2.27 -12.67 19.02
N ASP A 113 2.85 -13.80 18.64
CA ASP A 113 4.15 -14.23 19.15
C ASP A 113 5.29 -13.42 18.53
N ALA A 114 6.37 -13.23 19.27
CA ALA A 114 7.45 -12.35 18.85
C ALA A 114 8.17 -12.85 17.58
N ALA A 115 8.37 -14.16 17.44
CA ALA A 115 9.08 -14.71 16.28
C ALA A 115 8.27 -14.52 14.99
N GLY A 116 7.01 -14.93 14.97
CA GLY A 116 6.11 -14.75 13.84
C GLY A 116 5.90 -13.27 13.49
N ARG A 117 5.79 -12.42 14.51
CA ARG A 117 5.67 -10.98 14.34
C ARG A 117 6.89 -10.39 13.60
N TYR A 118 8.11 -10.70 14.04
CA TYR A 118 9.32 -10.19 13.39
C TYR A 118 9.52 -10.79 11.99
N GLU A 119 9.17 -12.05 11.79
CA GLU A 119 9.20 -12.66 10.44
C GLU A 119 8.21 -11.95 9.50
N THR A 120 7.01 -11.62 9.95
CA THR A 120 6.04 -10.85 9.17
C THR A 120 6.58 -9.45 8.82
N ILE A 121 7.17 -8.75 9.80
CA ILE A 121 7.82 -7.45 9.59
C ILE A 121 8.99 -7.56 8.61
N GLN A 122 9.80 -8.63 8.67
CA GLN A 122 10.88 -8.88 7.71
C GLN A 122 10.34 -8.93 6.27
N TRP A 123 9.25 -9.66 6.01
CA TRP A 123 8.63 -9.74 4.69
C TRP A 123 7.96 -8.43 4.28
N LEU A 124 7.39 -7.69 5.23
CA LEU A 124 6.90 -6.35 4.98
C LEU A 124 8.04 -5.41 4.56
N MET A 125 9.17 -5.42 5.27
CA MET A 125 10.34 -4.61 4.90
C MET A 125 10.94 -5.04 3.56
N PHE A 126 10.96 -6.33 3.23
CA PHE A 126 11.34 -6.83 1.90
C PHE A 126 10.48 -6.22 0.80
N GLN A 127 9.16 -6.09 1.03
CA GLN A 127 8.28 -5.41 0.09
C GLN A 127 8.59 -3.90 0.03
N MET A 128 8.73 -3.23 1.16
CA MET A 128 8.92 -1.77 1.23
C MET A 128 10.24 -1.32 0.62
N SER A 129 11.32 -2.07 0.82
CA SER A 129 12.65 -1.71 0.34
C SER A 129 12.98 -2.26 -1.06
N GLY A 130 12.40 -3.38 -1.44
CA GLY A 130 12.72 -4.09 -2.68
C GLY A 130 11.58 -4.12 -3.67
N VAL A 131 10.53 -4.89 -3.39
CA VAL A 131 9.45 -5.16 -4.35
C VAL A 131 8.79 -3.86 -4.86
N GLY A 132 8.34 -3.01 -3.93
CA GLY A 132 7.67 -1.76 -4.28
C GLY A 132 8.51 -0.84 -5.16
N PRO A 133 9.71 -0.43 -4.70
CA PRO A 133 10.57 0.46 -5.46
C PRO A 133 10.97 -0.11 -6.82
N MET A 134 11.37 -1.39 -6.89
CA MET A 134 11.86 -1.98 -8.15
C MET A 134 10.73 -2.19 -9.16
N PHE A 135 9.55 -2.65 -8.73
CA PHE A 135 8.39 -2.78 -9.62
C PHE A 135 7.88 -1.40 -10.07
N GLY A 136 7.99 -0.38 -9.20
CA GLY A 136 7.70 1.01 -9.56
C GLY A 136 8.61 1.52 -10.69
N GLN A 137 9.91 1.16 -10.67
CA GLN A 137 10.83 1.49 -11.75
C GLN A 137 10.48 0.73 -13.05
N VAL A 138 10.07 -0.53 -12.97
CA VAL A 138 9.54 -1.24 -14.15
C VAL A 138 8.37 -0.46 -14.76
N GLY A 139 7.41 -0.02 -13.94
CA GLY A 139 6.29 0.81 -14.39
C GLY A 139 6.76 2.12 -15.04
N PHE A 140 7.72 2.82 -14.42
CA PHE A 140 8.25 4.07 -14.96
C PHE A 140 8.86 3.89 -16.35
N PHE A 141 9.72 2.88 -16.53
CA PHE A 141 10.42 2.65 -17.80
C PHE A 141 9.61 1.88 -18.84
N ASN A 142 8.51 1.22 -18.47
CA ASN A 142 7.67 0.48 -19.41
C ASN A 142 6.39 1.22 -19.81
N LYS A 143 5.77 1.97 -18.90
CA LYS A 143 4.44 2.59 -19.11
C LYS A 143 4.46 4.12 -19.08
N PHE A 144 5.28 4.72 -18.20
CA PHE A 144 5.29 6.16 -17.98
C PHE A 144 6.41 6.86 -18.75
N ALA A 145 6.90 7.99 -18.27
CA ALA A 145 7.83 8.86 -18.98
C ALA A 145 9.08 8.16 -19.50
N GLY A 146 9.64 7.21 -18.76
CA GLY A 146 10.81 6.44 -19.17
C GLY A 146 10.58 5.50 -20.36
N ARG A 147 9.32 5.23 -20.76
CA ARG A 147 8.99 4.43 -21.94
C ARG A 147 9.62 4.99 -23.23
N ASN A 148 9.72 6.31 -23.31
CA ASN A 148 10.20 7.00 -24.49
C ASN A 148 11.74 7.12 -24.54
N TYR A 149 12.47 6.66 -23.53
CA TYR A 149 13.93 6.68 -23.53
C TYR A 149 14.45 5.69 -24.58
N GLU A 150 15.40 6.12 -25.42
CA GLU A 150 16.03 5.27 -26.42
C GLU A 150 16.85 4.16 -25.77
N ASP A 151 17.63 4.52 -24.74
CA ASP A 151 18.41 3.56 -23.96
C ASP A 151 17.50 2.69 -23.08
N LYS A 152 17.39 1.41 -23.41
CA LYS A 152 16.57 0.45 -22.67
C LYS A 152 17.31 -0.25 -21.52
N ARG A 153 18.62 -0.03 -21.35
CA ARG A 153 19.40 -0.66 -20.26
C ARG A 153 18.82 -0.41 -18.87
N PRO A 154 18.33 0.81 -18.50
CA PRO A 154 17.67 1.00 -17.21
C PRO A 154 16.42 0.13 -17.06
N ARG A 155 15.55 0.09 -18.07
CA ARG A 155 14.37 -0.79 -18.06
C ARG A 155 14.75 -2.24 -17.86
N ASP A 156 15.70 -2.73 -18.66
CA ASP A 156 16.08 -4.14 -18.66
C ASP A 156 16.73 -4.56 -17.32
N ARG A 157 17.48 -3.64 -16.69
CA ARG A 157 17.99 -3.82 -15.32
C ARG A 157 16.87 -4.03 -14.31
N TYR A 158 15.84 -3.17 -14.33
CA TYR A 158 14.72 -3.29 -13.36
C TYR A 158 13.82 -4.49 -13.68
N VAL A 159 13.67 -4.87 -14.94
CA VAL A 159 12.99 -6.11 -15.33
C VAL A 159 13.72 -7.33 -14.76
N ALA A 160 15.04 -7.38 -14.88
CA ALA A 160 15.84 -8.46 -14.31
C ALA A 160 15.72 -8.53 -12.78
N GLU A 161 15.75 -7.38 -12.10
CA GLU A 161 15.57 -7.33 -10.65
C GLU A 161 14.14 -7.73 -10.23
N ALA A 162 13.11 -7.30 -10.97
CA ALA A 162 11.74 -7.71 -10.72
C ALA A 162 11.57 -9.24 -10.86
N LYS A 163 12.17 -9.87 -11.89
CA LYS A 163 12.20 -11.34 -12.02
C LYS A 163 12.87 -12.00 -10.83
N ARG A 164 14.02 -11.48 -10.39
CA ARG A 164 14.72 -12.01 -9.22
C ARG A 164 13.85 -11.96 -7.96
N LEU A 165 13.18 -10.84 -7.72
CA LEU A 165 12.29 -10.64 -6.57
C LEU A 165 11.06 -11.56 -6.62
N LEU A 166 10.44 -11.72 -7.80
CA LEU A 166 9.35 -12.69 -8.00
C LEU A 166 9.84 -14.13 -7.71
N GLY A 167 11.04 -14.49 -8.13
CA GLY A 167 11.62 -15.79 -7.81
C GLY A 167 11.84 -16.03 -6.31
N VAL A 168 12.13 -14.97 -5.53
CA VAL A 168 12.19 -15.08 -4.05
C VAL A 168 10.80 -15.37 -3.48
N ILE A 169 9.78 -14.63 -3.95
CA ILE A 169 8.39 -14.81 -3.50
C ILE A 169 7.86 -16.18 -3.91
N ASP A 170 8.13 -16.62 -5.15
CA ASP A 170 7.66 -17.91 -5.66
C ASP A 170 8.20 -19.07 -4.85
N ARG A 171 9.51 -19.06 -4.56
CA ARG A 171 10.12 -20.08 -3.68
C ARG A 171 9.51 -20.05 -2.27
N ARG A 172 9.21 -18.87 -1.74
CA ARG A 172 8.55 -18.73 -0.44
C ARG A 172 7.17 -19.39 -0.43
N LEU A 173 6.43 -19.24 -1.52
CA LEU A 173 5.07 -19.74 -1.70
C LEU A 173 4.98 -21.20 -2.16
N ALA A 174 6.11 -21.87 -2.46
CA ALA A 174 6.13 -23.22 -3.01
C ALA A 174 5.39 -24.25 -2.13
N THR A 175 5.47 -24.09 -0.81
CA THR A 175 4.83 -24.99 0.18
C THR A 175 3.88 -24.24 1.11
N ARG A 176 3.47 -23.03 0.76
CA ARG A 176 2.66 -22.13 1.61
C ARG A 176 1.50 -21.57 0.84
N ALA A 177 0.37 -21.39 1.52
CA ALA A 177 -0.77 -20.66 0.97
C ALA A 177 -0.45 -19.18 0.82
N TRP A 178 0.17 -18.58 1.84
CA TRP A 178 0.50 -17.17 1.98
C TRP A 178 1.97 -16.98 2.38
N ILE A 179 2.44 -15.75 2.40
CA ILE A 179 3.83 -15.41 2.74
C ILE A 179 4.23 -15.98 4.12
N MET A 180 3.33 -15.96 5.09
CA MET A 180 3.61 -16.46 6.45
C MET A 180 3.19 -17.93 6.67
N GLY A 181 2.75 -18.65 5.67
CA GLY A 181 2.31 -20.03 5.76
C GLY A 181 0.84 -20.18 5.41
N GLU A 182 0.04 -20.70 6.33
CA GLU A 182 -1.41 -20.81 6.15
C GLU A 182 -2.15 -19.49 6.49
N GLU A 183 -1.50 -18.60 7.21
CA GLU A 183 -2.11 -17.36 7.67
C GLU A 183 -1.87 -16.21 6.69
N TYR A 184 -2.96 -15.55 6.29
CA TYR A 184 -2.96 -14.31 5.55
C TYR A 184 -2.59 -13.14 6.46
N THR A 185 -1.63 -12.32 6.08
CA THR A 185 -1.04 -11.27 6.92
C THR A 185 -0.83 -9.95 6.16
N ILE A 186 -0.37 -8.93 6.89
CA ILE A 186 0.04 -7.65 6.30
C ILE A 186 1.19 -7.80 5.29
N ALA A 187 1.97 -8.88 5.32
CA ALA A 187 2.98 -9.16 4.31
C ALA A 187 2.35 -9.42 2.94
N ASP A 188 1.25 -10.17 2.91
CA ASP A 188 0.49 -10.46 1.70
C ASP A 188 -0.20 -9.20 1.17
N ILE A 189 -0.85 -8.44 2.07
CA ILE A 189 -1.49 -7.15 1.75
C ILE A 189 -0.47 -6.18 1.13
N ALA A 190 0.78 -6.22 1.58
CA ALA A 190 1.82 -5.36 1.05
C ALA A 190 2.35 -5.80 -0.32
N ILE A 191 2.53 -7.11 -0.54
CA ILE A 191 3.21 -7.67 -1.71
C ILE A 191 2.27 -7.77 -2.93
N PHE A 192 1.07 -8.36 -2.78
CA PHE A 192 0.24 -8.72 -3.92
C PHE A 192 -0.29 -7.54 -4.74
N PRO A 193 -0.63 -6.36 -4.21
CA PRO A 193 -0.98 -5.21 -5.04
C PRO A 193 0.13 -4.79 -6.01
N TRP A 194 1.40 -4.96 -5.62
CA TRP A 194 2.53 -4.67 -6.48
C TRP A 194 2.76 -5.73 -7.56
N ILE A 195 2.41 -6.99 -7.31
CA ILE A 195 2.42 -8.01 -8.36
C ILE A 195 1.26 -7.78 -9.32
N ASN A 196 0.08 -7.46 -8.81
CA ASN A 196 -1.11 -7.19 -9.63
C ASN A 196 -0.89 -6.04 -10.62
N ILE A 197 -0.21 -4.96 -10.20
CA ILE A 197 -0.02 -3.79 -11.07
C ILE A 197 0.92 -4.08 -12.24
N LEU A 198 1.82 -5.06 -12.13
CA LEU A 198 2.64 -5.50 -13.27
C LEU A 198 1.77 -6.04 -14.40
N ASN A 199 0.73 -6.80 -14.07
CA ASN A 199 -0.20 -7.37 -15.05
C ASN A 199 -1.24 -6.37 -15.55
N THR A 200 -1.58 -5.37 -14.75
CA THR A 200 -2.64 -4.41 -15.05
C THR A 200 -2.07 -3.10 -15.62
N LEU A 201 -1.99 -2.03 -14.82
CA LEU A 201 -1.64 -0.70 -15.28
C LEU A 201 -0.24 -0.62 -15.94
N TYR A 202 0.74 -1.37 -15.44
CA TYR A 202 2.10 -1.30 -15.99
C TYR A 202 2.27 -2.09 -17.29
N GLU A 203 1.34 -3.01 -17.61
CA GLU A 203 1.38 -3.85 -18.82
C GLU A 203 2.74 -4.55 -19.00
N ALA A 204 3.39 -4.87 -17.89
CA ALA A 204 4.73 -5.43 -17.84
C ALA A 204 4.75 -6.93 -17.47
N GLY A 205 3.58 -7.54 -17.25
CA GLY A 205 3.48 -8.93 -16.78
C GLY A 205 4.23 -9.92 -17.67
N ALA A 206 4.03 -9.85 -18.99
CA ALA A 206 4.76 -10.68 -19.96
C ALA A 206 6.26 -10.34 -20.01
N LEU A 207 6.62 -9.05 -19.95
CA LEU A 207 8.01 -8.59 -19.96
C LEU A 207 8.80 -9.12 -18.77
N VAL A 208 8.19 -9.11 -17.58
CA VAL A 208 8.78 -9.63 -16.34
C VAL A 208 8.62 -11.16 -16.25
N GLY A 209 7.73 -11.77 -17.02
CA GLY A 209 7.45 -13.21 -16.98
C GLY A 209 6.67 -13.60 -15.72
N VAL A 210 5.67 -12.81 -15.27
CA VAL A 210 4.90 -13.10 -14.06
C VAL A 210 4.25 -14.48 -14.12
N ALA A 211 3.79 -14.92 -15.32
CA ALA A 211 3.14 -16.21 -15.53
C ALA A 211 4.07 -17.42 -15.29
N ASP A 212 5.39 -17.23 -15.34
CA ASP A 212 6.37 -18.29 -15.14
C ASP A 212 6.50 -18.66 -13.64
N PHE A 213 5.97 -17.83 -12.74
CA PHE A 213 6.00 -18.02 -11.29
C PHE A 213 4.66 -18.60 -10.80
N SER A 214 4.51 -19.92 -10.91
CA SER A 214 3.24 -20.62 -10.69
C SER A 214 2.68 -20.47 -9.27
N HIS A 215 3.54 -20.44 -8.24
CA HIS A 215 3.11 -20.26 -6.86
C HIS A 215 2.67 -18.81 -6.58
N VAL A 216 3.33 -17.84 -7.19
CA VAL A 216 2.93 -16.43 -7.16
C VAL A 216 1.58 -16.24 -7.82
N THR A 217 1.37 -16.79 -9.04
CA THR A 217 0.10 -16.64 -9.77
C THR A 217 -1.05 -17.31 -9.05
N ARG A 218 -0.83 -18.48 -8.44
CA ARG A 218 -1.81 -19.15 -7.57
C ARG A 218 -2.23 -18.25 -6.40
N ALA A 219 -1.26 -17.77 -5.63
CA ALA A 219 -1.55 -16.96 -4.45
C ALA A 219 -2.18 -15.60 -4.82
N LEU A 220 -1.72 -14.97 -5.91
CA LEU A 220 -2.32 -13.74 -6.43
C LEU A 220 -3.80 -13.93 -6.80
N SER A 221 -4.14 -15.05 -7.44
CA SER A 221 -5.54 -15.35 -7.79
C SER A 221 -6.43 -15.44 -6.55
N VAL A 222 -5.97 -16.16 -5.51
CA VAL A 222 -6.69 -16.27 -4.23
C VAL A 222 -6.79 -14.91 -3.54
N PHE A 223 -5.73 -14.12 -3.55
CA PHE A 223 -5.72 -12.76 -2.99
C PHE A 223 -6.78 -11.87 -3.67
N LEU A 224 -6.80 -11.83 -4.99
CA LEU A 224 -7.73 -11.00 -5.76
C LEU A 224 -9.19 -11.42 -5.62
N ALA A 225 -9.46 -12.67 -5.24
CA ALA A 225 -10.82 -13.18 -5.00
C ALA A 225 -11.37 -12.82 -3.60
N ARG A 226 -10.54 -12.30 -2.68
CA ARG A 226 -11.00 -11.94 -1.33
C ARG A 226 -11.97 -10.76 -1.38
N PRO A 227 -13.15 -10.83 -0.74
CA PRO A 227 -14.14 -9.73 -0.80
C PRO A 227 -13.59 -8.37 -0.33
N ALA A 228 -12.77 -8.35 0.70
CA ALA A 228 -12.14 -7.11 1.20
C ALA A 228 -11.12 -6.54 0.20
N VAL A 229 -10.37 -7.39 -0.49
CA VAL A 229 -9.44 -6.98 -1.56
C VAL A 229 -10.22 -6.38 -2.73
N VAL A 230 -11.29 -7.04 -3.18
CA VAL A 230 -12.15 -6.53 -4.28
C VAL A 230 -12.66 -5.13 -3.96
N ARG A 231 -13.13 -4.89 -2.72
CA ARG A 231 -13.58 -3.55 -2.32
C ARG A 231 -12.43 -2.56 -2.21
N GLY A 232 -11.34 -2.95 -1.54
CA GLY A 232 -10.20 -2.08 -1.24
C GLY A 232 -9.41 -1.63 -2.46
N LEU A 233 -9.43 -2.39 -3.57
CA LEU A 233 -8.75 -2.03 -4.82
C LEU A 233 -9.32 -0.77 -5.50
N ASP A 234 -10.55 -0.36 -5.17
CA ASP A 234 -11.24 0.81 -5.75
C ASP A 234 -11.46 1.95 -4.73
N ILE A 235 -10.68 1.99 -3.66
CA ILE A 235 -10.82 3.00 -2.60
C ILE A 235 -9.54 3.84 -2.47
N PRO A 236 -9.71 5.19 -2.40
CA PRO A 236 -10.91 6.02 -2.64
C PRO A 236 -11.39 5.93 -4.08
N LYS A 237 -12.72 5.95 -4.28
CA LYS A 237 -13.28 5.92 -5.64
C LYS A 237 -12.84 7.15 -6.44
N ARG A 238 -12.39 6.91 -7.67
CA ARG A 238 -12.13 8.00 -8.61
C ARG A 238 -13.46 8.54 -9.16
N PRO A 239 -13.55 9.85 -9.41
CA PRO A 239 -14.68 10.38 -10.18
C PRO A 239 -14.79 9.65 -11.52
N LYS A 240 -16.02 9.34 -11.93
CA LYS A 240 -16.22 8.82 -13.30
C LYS A 240 -15.76 9.90 -14.29
N PRO A 241 -15.06 9.54 -15.37
CA PRO A 241 -14.81 10.48 -16.46
C PRO A 241 -16.13 11.06 -16.94
N ALA A 242 -16.16 12.38 -17.12
CA ALA A 242 -17.31 13.08 -17.67
C ALA A 242 -17.56 12.67 -19.13
#